data_9c7720823eaadec0e6c11cd4edb6b930
#
_entry.id   9c7720823eaadec0e6c11cd4edb6b930
#
_cell.length_a   1.000
_cell.length_b   1.000
_cell.length_c   1.000
_cell.angle_alpha   90.00
_cell.angle_beta   90.00
_cell.angle_gamma   90.00
#
_symmetry.space_group_name_H-M   'P 1'
#
loop_
_entity.id
_entity.type
_entity.pdbx_description
1 polymer ?
#
loop_
_entity_poly.entity_id
_entity_poly.type
_entity_poly.pdbx_seq_one_letter_code
_entity_poly.pdbx_strand_id
1 'polypeptide(L)'
;MKLRAKAFQFMVLIAAWTMFVPAAAQAQQRPLITEDVEVIKPGSIHADFGFDFTQGKTFPVSGLKGDWARLGVTTLTFGLAPNIEIEVGGTIHNSLAINNRGTSAIPLKLKSTNSTSDVGDFFIATKIKLRNETSRLPGFGVRFGAQLPNSNQERGIGLNQTNFFFTAVASKNIRKFRVTGNLGLGIFTAPTELFSQNDMLLYGFSATYPINDRVTLVGEINGRYNTRKRAQLGLESDGEARFGARIKASGLLWDVSGLTGLNKNSIKSGLSFGLTYEGQLFTPINK
;
A
#
# COMPACT_ATOMS: atom_id res chain seq x y z
N MET A 1 28.99 31.31 -25.48
CA MET A 1 29.51 31.32 -24.09
C MET A 1 28.41 31.36 -22.99
N LYS A 2 27.31 32.11 -23.17
CA LYS A 2 26.24 32.26 -22.14
C LYS A 2 25.36 31.01 -21.90
N LEU A 3 25.24 30.08 -22.87
CA LEU A 3 24.45 28.87 -22.70
C LEU A 3 25.15 27.79 -21.81
N ARG A 4 26.48 27.69 -21.90
CA ARG A 4 27.27 26.76 -21.11
C ARG A 4 27.30 27.13 -19.60
N ALA A 5 27.26 28.45 -19.29
CA ALA A 5 27.21 28.92 -17.91
C ALA A 5 25.88 28.65 -17.25
N LYS A 6 24.74 28.71 -17.95
CA LYS A 6 23.41 28.38 -17.41
C LYS A 6 23.24 26.87 -17.17
N ALA A 7 23.77 26.03 -18.06
CA ALA A 7 23.76 24.58 -17.86
C ALA A 7 24.62 24.13 -16.66
N PHE A 8 25.76 24.79 -16.44
CA PHE A 8 26.62 24.54 -15.29
C PHE A 8 25.97 25.00 -13.98
N GLN A 9 25.31 26.17 -13.97
CA GLN A 9 24.55 26.63 -12.79
C GLN A 9 23.35 25.71 -12.46
N PHE A 10 22.66 25.18 -13.47
CA PHE A 10 21.58 24.22 -13.26
C PHE A 10 22.09 22.87 -12.73
N MET A 11 23.24 22.42 -13.19
CA MET A 11 23.90 21.21 -12.70
C MET A 11 24.42 21.35 -11.28
N VAL A 12 24.92 22.51 -10.88
CA VAL A 12 25.37 22.82 -9.51
C VAL A 12 24.17 22.95 -8.56
N LEU A 13 23.03 23.48 -9.00
CA LEU A 13 21.80 23.53 -8.22
C LEU A 13 21.22 22.13 -7.96
N ILE A 14 21.29 21.23 -8.94
CA ILE A 14 20.89 19.82 -8.77
C ILE A 14 21.85 19.10 -7.83
N ALA A 15 23.15 19.34 -7.93
CA ALA A 15 24.15 18.73 -7.04
C ALA A 15 24.10 19.26 -5.59
N ALA A 16 23.69 20.51 -5.37
CA ALA A 16 23.53 21.08 -4.02
C ALA A 16 22.27 20.56 -3.30
N TRP A 17 21.28 20.05 -4.00
CA TRP A 17 20.09 19.41 -3.41
C TRP A 17 20.33 17.97 -2.93
N THR A 18 21.45 17.34 -3.34
CA THR A 18 21.76 15.96 -2.95
C THR A 18 22.53 15.82 -1.62
N MET A 19 22.84 16.92 -0.92
CA MET A 19 23.68 16.87 0.30
C MET A 19 22.91 16.91 1.62
N PHE A 20 21.59 16.94 1.63
CA PHE A 20 20.80 16.77 2.85
C PHE A 20 20.12 15.40 2.85
N VAL A 21 20.85 14.35 3.20
CA VAL A 21 20.27 13.07 3.60
C VAL A 21 20.12 13.10 5.11
N PRO A 22 18.93 13.38 5.66
CA PRO A 22 18.69 13.14 7.09
C PRO A 22 18.75 11.63 7.34
N ALA A 23 19.29 11.25 8.50
CA ALA A 23 19.31 9.87 8.96
C ALA A 23 17.86 9.29 8.89
N ALA A 24 17.72 8.16 8.21
CA ALA A 24 16.47 7.53 7.87
C ALA A 24 15.48 7.45 9.04
N ALA A 25 14.35 8.12 8.92
CA ALA A 25 13.15 7.70 9.63
C ALA A 25 12.68 6.40 8.97
N GLN A 26 12.53 5.31 9.76
CA GLN A 26 12.21 3.97 9.24
C GLN A 26 10.71 3.73 9.08
N ALA A 27 9.93 4.76 8.80
CA ALA A 27 8.48 4.64 8.58
C ALA A 27 8.12 4.17 7.16
N GLN A 28 8.96 3.40 6.53
CA GLN A 28 8.84 3.05 5.13
C GLN A 28 8.10 1.74 4.91
N GLN A 29 7.09 1.75 4.03
CA GLN A 29 6.21 0.62 3.78
C GLN A 29 6.49 -0.16 2.51
N ARG A 30 6.57 0.49 1.36
CA ARG A 30 6.76 -0.23 0.09
C ARG A 30 8.03 -1.12 0.10
N PRO A 31 7.98 -2.30 -0.52
CA PRO A 31 6.84 -2.95 -1.20
C PRO A 31 5.83 -3.65 -0.26
N LEU A 32 5.98 -3.50 1.06
CA LEU A 32 5.10 -4.10 2.07
C LEU A 32 3.76 -3.34 2.17
N ILE A 33 2.71 -4.07 2.53
CA ILE A 33 1.38 -3.53 2.89
C ILE A 33 1.23 -3.52 4.41
N THR A 34 1.95 -4.40 5.10
CA THR A 34 1.98 -4.47 6.56
C THR A 34 2.62 -3.20 7.13
N GLU A 35 1.84 -2.47 7.91
CA GLU A 35 2.22 -1.18 8.49
C GLU A 35 3.22 -1.33 9.62
N ASP A 36 4.29 -0.55 9.60
CA ASP A 36 5.19 -0.39 10.74
C ASP A 36 4.62 0.58 11.78
N VAL A 37 4.98 0.40 13.06
CA VAL A 37 4.56 1.28 14.15
C VAL A 37 5.19 2.67 14.07
N GLU A 38 6.34 2.80 13.43
CA GLU A 38 7.00 4.09 13.32
C GLU A 38 6.18 5.06 12.46
N VAL A 39 6.21 6.32 12.85
CA VAL A 39 5.62 7.44 12.14
C VAL A 39 6.69 8.35 11.60
N ILE A 40 6.42 9.02 10.49
CA ILE A 40 7.37 9.99 9.92
C ILE A 40 7.46 11.24 10.79
N LYS A 41 8.58 11.97 10.65
CA LYS A 41 8.82 13.17 11.44
C LYS A 41 7.74 14.23 11.17
N PRO A 42 7.35 15.03 12.18
CA PRO A 42 6.46 16.17 11.97
C PRO A 42 6.98 17.10 10.88
N GLY A 43 6.09 17.53 9.98
CA GLY A 43 6.44 18.39 8.86
C GLY A 43 7.08 17.68 7.66
N SER A 44 7.31 16.37 7.74
CA SER A 44 7.83 15.57 6.63
C SER A 44 6.69 15.00 5.77
N ILE A 45 7.04 14.65 4.54
CA ILE A 45 6.21 13.88 3.62
C ILE A 45 6.97 12.65 3.14
N HIS A 46 6.28 11.50 3.08
CA HIS A 46 6.66 10.36 2.27
C HIS A 46 5.70 10.25 1.08
N ALA A 47 6.26 10.08 -0.10
CA ALA A 47 5.51 9.87 -1.32
C ALA A 47 5.95 8.53 -1.94
N ASP A 48 5.08 7.54 -1.83
CA ASP A 48 5.24 6.23 -2.45
C ASP A 48 4.56 6.22 -3.81
N PHE A 49 5.22 5.64 -4.80
CA PHE A 49 4.68 5.46 -6.13
C PHE A 49 5.08 4.09 -6.69
N GLY A 50 4.11 3.31 -7.17
CA GLY A 50 4.39 1.96 -7.59
C GLY A 50 3.53 1.43 -8.71
N PHE A 51 3.96 0.27 -9.21
CA PHE A 51 3.33 -0.51 -10.28
C PHE A 51 3.27 -1.96 -9.84
N ASP A 52 2.08 -2.57 -9.95
CA ASP A 52 1.89 -3.98 -9.67
C ASP A 52 1.35 -4.67 -10.92
N PHE A 53 1.97 -5.75 -11.32
CA PHE A 53 1.56 -6.60 -12.43
C PHE A 53 1.25 -7.99 -11.90
N THR A 54 -0.02 -8.38 -11.93
CA THR A 54 -0.48 -9.62 -11.30
C THR A 54 -1.25 -10.48 -12.29
N GLN A 55 -1.14 -11.79 -12.14
CA GLN A 55 -1.79 -12.77 -12.99
C GLN A 55 -2.95 -13.45 -12.28
N GLY A 56 -3.97 -13.75 -13.05
CA GLY A 56 -5.06 -14.62 -12.64
C GLY A 56 -5.94 -14.08 -11.52
N LYS A 57 -6.04 -12.75 -11.34
CA LYS A 57 -6.97 -12.12 -10.37
C LYS A 57 -8.41 -12.42 -10.77
N THR A 58 -9.21 -12.78 -9.79
CA THR A 58 -10.65 -13.00 -9.94
C THR A 58 -11.42 -11.86 -9.28
N PHE A 59 -12.47 -11.38 -9.95
CA PHE A 59 -13.40 -10.36 -9.48
C PHE A 59 -14.79 -11.00 -9.34
N PRO A 60 -15.16 -11.50 -8.15
CA PRO A 60 -16.36 -12.32 -7.96
C PRO A 60 -17.66 -11.60 -8.33
N VAL A 61 -17.76 -10.28 -8.08
CA VAL A 61 -18.97 -9.48 -8.37
C VAL A 61 -19.27 -9.40 -9.86
N SER A 62 -18.23 -9.20 -10.67
CA SER A 62 -18.35 -9.10 -12.13
C SER A 62 -18.15 -10.42 -12.87
N GLY A 63 -17.71 -11.47 -12.19
CA GLY A 63 -17.34 -12.74 -12.79
C GLY A 63 -16.10 -12.68 -13.69
N LEU A 64 -15.39 -11.54 -13.74
CA LEU A 64 -14.21 -11.37 -14.56
C LEU A 64 -12.99 -12.02 -13.91
N LYS A 65 -12.11 -12.60 -14.75
CA LYS A 65 -10.81 -13.10 -14.35
C LYS A 65 -9.78 -12.76 -15.40
N GLY A 66 -8.58 -12.34 -14.95
CA GLY A 66 -7.54 -11.96 -15.89
C GLY A 66 -6.24 -11.50 -15.24
N ASP A 67 -5.40 -10.89 -16.06
CA ASP A 67 -4.13 -10.32 -15.63
C ASP A 67 -4.33 -8.83 -15.34
N TRP A 68 -4.00 -8.46 -14.11
CA TRP A 68 -4.36 -7.16 -13.55
C TRP A 68 -3.12 -6.30 -13.33
N ALA A 69 -3.08 -5.14 -13.98
CA ALA A 69 -2.06 -4.13 -13.80
C ALA A 69 -2.61 -2.97 -12.97
N ARG A 70 -1.92 -2.63 -11.90
CA ARG A 70 -2.16 -1.42 -11.09
C ARG A 70 -1.05 -0.43 -11.36
N LEU A 71 -1.36 0.69 -11.98
CA LEU A 71 -0.42 1.73 -12.37
C LEU A 71 -0.60 2.95 -11.48
N GLY A 72 0.49 3.41 -10.88
CA GLY A 72 0.44 4.51 -9.93
C GLY A 72 -0.25 4.11 -8.62
N VAL A 73 0.17 3.00 -8.01
CA VAL A 73 -0.18 2.67 -6.62
C VAL A 73 0.54 3.67 -5.72
N THR A 74 -0.20 4.66 -5.25
CA THR A 74 0.37 5.85 -4.61
C THR A 74 -0.10 5.94 -3.16
N THR A 75 0.80 6.32 -2.25
CA THR A 75 0.49 6.72 -0.89
C THR A 75 1.29 7.97 -0.55
N LEU A 76 0.59 8.99 -0.07
CA LEU A 76 1.18 10.20 0.49
C LEU A 76 0.98 10.16 1.99
N THR A 77 2.07 10.18 2.74
CA THR A 77 2.06 10.19 4.20
C THR A 77 2.58 11.52 4.71
N PHE A 78 1.87 12.14 5.64
CA PHE A 78 2.18 13.44 6.22
C PHE A 78 2.39 13.32 7.72
N GLY A 79 3.57 13.65 8.22
CA GLY A 79 3.86 13.72 9.65
C GLY A 79 3.24 14.96 10.29
N LEU A 80 2.28 14.76 11.18
CA LEU A 80 1.59 15.87 11.86
C LEU A 80 2.17 16.16 13.23
N ALA A 81 2.48 15.11 13.98
CA ALA A 81 3.02 15.20 15.33
C ALA A 81 4.08 14.10 15.55
N PRO A 82 4.86 14.12 16.64
CA PRO A 82 5.89 13.11 16.89
C PRO A 82 5.38 11.66 16.93
N ASN A 83 4.08 11.48 17.08
CA ASN A 83 3.42 10.17 17.17
C ASN A 83 2.19 10.04 16.27
N ILE A 84 1.93 10.97 15.36
CA ILE A 84 0.74 10.97 14.50
C ILE A 84 1.14 11.29 13.06
N GLU A 85 0.65 10.49 12.13
CA GLU A 85 0.71 10.75 10.70
C GLU A 85 -0.65 10.53 10.04
N ILE A 86 -0.87 11.20 8.91
CA ILE A 86 -2.03 11.02 8.04
C ILE A 86 -1.54 10.46 6.72
N GLU A 87 -2.30 9.53 6.17
CA GLU A 87 -2.05 8.86 4.91
C GLU A 87 -3.23 9.07 3.96
N VAL A 88 -2.92 9.35 2.70
CA VAL A 88 -3.89 9.36 1.59
C VAL A 88 -3.30 8.53 0.48
N GLY A 89 -4.03 7.54 0.00
CA GLY A 89 -3.50 6.66 -1.03
C GLY A 89 -4.57 6.02 -1.89
N GLY A 90 -4.13 5.30 -2.92
CA GLY A 90 -5.00 4.62 -3.87
C GLY A 90 -4.25 4.21 -5.13
N THR A 91 -4.98 3.77 -6.14
CA THR A 91 -4.40 3.41 -7.44
C THR A 91 -4.93 4.34 -8.51
N ILE A 92 -4.03 5.02 -9.23
CA ILE A 92 -4.41 5.99 -10.25
C ILE A 92 -5.11 5.30 -11.43
N HIS A 93 -4.59 4.14 -11.86
CA HIS A 93 -5.16 3.43 -12.99
C HIS A 93 -5.03 1.91 -12.81
N ASN A 94 -6.18 1.24 -12.86
CA ASN A 94 -6.29 -0.21 -12.93
C ASN A 94 -6.60 -0.64 -14.35
N SER A 95 -5.95 -1.69 -14.84
CA SER A 95 -6.23 -2.29 -16.13
C SER A 95 -6.29 -3.80 -15.99
N LEU A 96 -7.32 -4.43 -16.54
CA LEU A 96 -7.50 -5.87 -16.57
C LEU A 96 -7.53 -6.36 -18.01
N ALA A 97 -6.61 -7.24 -18.36
CA ALA A 97 -6.70 -8.09 -19.53
C ALA A 97 -7.56 -9.30 -19.17
N ILE A 98 -8.73 -9.44 -19.79
CA ILE A 98 -9.77 -10.42 -19.43
C ILE A 98 -9.43 -11.74 -20.09
N ASN A 99 -9.11 -12.77 -19.29
CA ASN A 99 -8.82 -14.12 -19.75
C ASN A 99 -10.04 -15.04 -19.65
N ASN A 100 -10.97 -14.74 -18.74
CA ASN A 100 -12.19 -15.53 -18.55
C ASN A 100 -13.35 -14.64 -18.06
N ARG A 101 -14.58 -15.02 -18.43
CA ARG A 101 -15.82 -14.35 -18.01
C ARG A 101 -16.77 -15.38 -17.42
N GLY A 102 -17.10 -15.21 -16.16
CA GLY A 102 -18.19 -15.91 -15.49
C GLY A 102 -19.48 -15.11 -15.49
N THR A 103 -20.43 -15.56 -14.69
CA THR A 103 -21.68 -14.84 -14.47
C THR A 103 -21.42 -13.58 -13.64
N SER A 104 -21.89 -12.44 -14.12
CA SER A 104 -21.84 -11.19 -13.38
C SER A 104 -23.09 -11.02 -12.52
N ALA A 105 -22.90 -10.55 -11.28
CA ALA A 105 -24.01 -10.17 -10.40
C ALA A 105 -24.53 -8.75 -10.63
N ILE A 106 -23.83 -7.98 -11.49
CA ILE A 106 -24.14 -6.57 -11.79
C ILE A 106 -24.10 -6.32 -13.30
N PRO A 107 -24.78 -5.30 -13.81
CA PRO A 107 -24.60 -4.85 -15.19
C PRO A 107 -23.17 -4.38 -15.44
N LEU A 108 -22.58 -4.79 -16.56
CA LEU A 108 -21.21 -4.41 -16.92
C LEU A 108 -21.21 -3.50 -18.16
N LYS A 109 -20.43 -2.44 -18.09
CA LYS A 109 -20.09 -1.52 -19.20
C LYS A 109 -18.58 -1.51 -19.41
N LEU A 110 -18.06 -2.57 -20.02
CA LEU A 110 -16.63 -2.75 -20.27
C LEU A 110 -16.16 -1.83 -21.41
N LYS A 111 -14.88 -1.44 -21.38
CA LYS A 111 -14.27 -0.63 -22.45
C LYS A 111 -14.08 -1.42 -23.74
N SER A 112 -13.82 -2.73 -23.65
CA SER A 112 -13.71 -3.63 -24.79
C SER A 112 -14.13 -5.05 -24.43
N THR A 113 -14.16 -5.94 -25.44
CA THR A 113 -14.45 -7.35 -25.22
C THR A 113 -13.41 -8.04 -24.35
N ASN A 114 -12.12 -7.69 -24.48
CA ASN A 114 -11.02 -8.41 -23.85
C ASN A 114 -10.28 -7.60 -22.79
N SER A 115 -10.77 -6.39 -22.48
CA SER A 115 -10.14 -5.55 -21.45
C SER A 115 -11.11 -4.58 -20.81
N THR A 116 -10.80 -4.18 -19.60
CA THR A 116 -11.45 -3.08 -18.90
C THR A 116 -10.43 -2.31 -18.09
N SER A 117 -10.74 -1.06 -17.79
CA SER A 117 -9.89 -0.23 -16.94
C SER A 117 -10.72 0.76 -16.15
N ASP A 118 -10.20 1.15 -14.98
CA ASP A 118 -10.82 2.08 -14.07
C ASP A 118 -9.80 2.73 -13.14
N VAL A 119 -10.19 3.76 -12.43
CA VAL A 119 -9.47 4.27 -11.27
C VAL A 119 -9.63 3.29 -10.09
N GLY A 120 -8.69 3.25 -9.16
CA GLY A 120 -8.84 2.52 -7.89
C GLY A 120 -9.60 3.32 -6.85
N ASP A 121 -10.12 2.62 -5.85
CA ASP A 121 -10.66 3.27 -4.66
C ASP A 121 -9.52 3.87 -3.84
N PHE A 122 -9.69 5.14 -3.43
CA PHE A 122 -8.74 5.83 -2.58
C PHE A 122 -9.07 5.59 -1.11
N PHE A 123 -8.10 5.82 -0.24
CA PHE A 123 -8.29 5.78 1.19
C PHE A 123 -7.68 7.00 1.88
N ILE A 124 -8.20 7.30 3.04
CA ILE A 124 -7.59 8.21 4.01
C ILE A 124 -7.45 7.46 5.32
N ALA A 125 -6.30 7.59 5.97
CA ALA A 125 -6.02 6.93 7.23
C ALA A 125 -5.22 7.82 8.17
N THR A 126 -5.31 7.51 9.46
CA THR A 126 -4.48 8.08 10.52
C THR A 126 -3.78 6.95 11.24
N LYS A 127 -2.48 7.09 11.45
CA LYS A 127 -1.69 6.19 12.30
C LYS A 127 -1.20 6.95 13.52
N ILE A 128 -1.37 6.34 14.69
CA ILE A 128 -0.97 6.89 15.98
C ILE A 128 -0.04 5.88 16.66
N LYS A 129 1.20 6.30 16.87
CA LYS A 129 2.15 5.54 17.70
C LYS A 129 1.85 5.82 19.17
N LEU A 130 1.43 4.78 19.89
CA LEU A 130 1.05 4.87 21.29
C LEU A 130 2.20 4.59 22.25
N ARG A 131 3.16 3.75 21.83
CA ARG A 131 4.32 3.37 22.63
C ARG A 131 5.53 3.12 21.75
N ASN A 132 6.66 3.66 22.17
CA ASN A 132 7.95 3.34 21.55
C ASN A 132 8.39 1.92 21.90
N GLU A 133 9.16 1.33 21.01
CA GLU A 133 9.87 0.08 21.29
C GLU A 133 10.85 0.24 22.47
N THR A 134 10.94 -0.75 23.31
CA THR A 134 11.94 -0.87 24.39
C THR A 134 12.74 -2.15 24.20
N SER A 135 13.77 -2.38 25.03
CA SER A 135 14.54 -3.64 24.99
C SER A 135 13.65 -4.88 25.18
N ARG A 136 12.59 -4.79 25.98
CA ARG A 136 11.71 -5.93 26.32
C ARG A 136 10.39 -5.94 25.52
N LEU A 137 9.82 -4.78 25.25
CA LEU A 137 8.47 -4.65 24.66
C LEU A 137 8.54 -4.13 23.24
N PRO A 138 7.67 -4.59 22.32
CA PRO A 138 7.53 -4.01 20.98
C PRO A 138 7.01 -2.58 21.05
N GLY A 139 7.31 -1.79 20.04
CA GLY A 139 6.54 -0.59 19.75
C GLY A 139 5.10 -0.96 19.46
N PHE A 140 4.15 -0.09 19.78
CA PHE A 140 2.73 -0.34 19.59
C PHE A 140 2.01 0.92 19.13
N GLY A 141 1.09 0.75 18.21
CA GLY A 141 0.27 1.82 17.66
C GLY A 141 -1.05 1.31 17.12
N VAL A 142 -1.83 2.23 16.61
CA VAL A 142 -3.11 1.96 15.94
C VAL A 142 -3.18 2.71 14.63
N ARG A 143 -3.85 2.12 13.65
CA ARG A 143 -4.15 2.73 12.36
C ARG A 143 -5.63 2.54 12.06
N PHE A 144 -6.29 3.60 11.64
CA PHE A 144 -7.70 3.56 11.26
C PHE A 144 -7.96 4.50 10.10
N GLY A 145 -8.99 4.20 9.33
CA GLY A 145 -9.30 5.00 8.16
C GLY A 145 -10.52 4.52 7.40
N ALA A 146 -10.73 5.15 6.27
CA ALA A 146 -11.82 4.85 5.37
C ALA A 146 -11.31 4.71 3.94
N GLN A 147 -11.82 3.72 3.23
CA GLN A 147 -11.74 3.61 1.77
C GLN A 147 -12.94 4.34 1.18
N LEU A 148 -12.69 5.13 0.14
CA LEU A 148 -13.66 5.97 -0.53
C LEU A 148 -14.13 5.32 -1.83
N PRO A 149 -15.41 5.50 -2.23
CA PRO A 149 -15.99 4.86 -3.41
C PRO A 149 -15.66 5.64 -4.68
N ASN A 150 -14.42 5.57 -5.17
CA ASN A 150 -13.97 6.32 -6.34
C ASN A 150 -14.04 5.52 -7.64
N SER A 151 -14.09 4.19 -7.56
CA SER A 151 -14.15 3.32 -8.74
C SER A 151 -15.56 3.24 -9.32
N ASN A 152 -15.66 2.78 -10.56
CA ASN A 152 -16.94 2.51 -11.21
C ASN A 152 -17.20 1.01 -11.24
N GLN A 153 -18.17 0.55 -10.45
CA GLN A 153 -18.53 -0.86 -10.34
C GLN A 153 -18.89 -1.52 -11.70
N GLU A 154 -19.50 -0.77 -12.63
CA GLU A 154 -19.84 -1.27 -13.96
C GLU A 154 -18.62 -1.61 -14.82
N ARG A 155 -17.41 -1.16 -14.43
CA ARG A 155 -16.14 -1.56 -15.07
C ARG A 155 -15.68 -2.96 -14.65
N GLY A 156 -16.29 -3.52 -13.60
CA GLY A 156 -16.10 -4.90 -13.17
C GLY A 156 -14.82 -5.17 -12.38
N ILE A 157 -14.00 -4.17 -12.07
CA ILE A 157 -12.72 -4.30 -11.35
C ILE A 157 -12.64 -3.45 -10.08
N GLY A 158 -13.65 -2.65 -9.78
CA GLY A 158 -13.82 -1.89 -8.54
C GLY A 158 -15.12 -2.25 -7.85
N LEU A 159 -15.20 -2.06 -6.55
CA LEU A 159 -16.42 -2.32 -5.77
C LEU A 159 -17.25 -1.06 -5.55
N ASN A 160 -16.61 0.13 -5.63
CA ASN A 160 -17.27 1.43 -5.42
C ASN A 160 -18.03 1.49 -4.07
N GLN A 161 -17.37 1.06 -2.99
CA GLN A 161 -17.96 0.99 -1.66
C GLN A 161 -17.14 1.78 -0.65
N THR A 162 -17.83 2.41 0.30
CA THR A 162 -17.17 2.98 1.47
C THR A 162 -16.93 1.87 2.49
N ASN A 163 -15.68 1.69 2.90
CA ASN A 163 -15.27 0.71 3.89
C ASN A 163 -14.48 1.40 4.99
N PHE A 164 -14.60 0.91 6.22
CA PHE A 164 -13.85 1.41 7.36
C PHE A 164 -12.92 0.32 7.88
N PHE A 165 -11.79 0.73 8.44
CA PHE A 165 -10.86 -0.20 9.04
C PHE A 165 -10.22 0.36 10.31
N PHE A 166 -9.90 -0.52 11.23
CA PHE A 166 -9.11 -0.27 12.43
C PHE A 166 -8.12 -1.40 12.61
N THR A 167 -6.85 -1.07 12.83
CA THR A 167 -5.76 -2.05 12.93
C THR A 167 -4.82 -1.69 14.09
N ALA A 168 -4.55 -2.63 14.95
CA ALA A 168 -3.44 -2.58 15.90
C ALA A 168 -2.15 -2.95 15.18
N VAL A 169 -1.09 -2.21 15.45
CA VAL A 169 0.23 -2.33 14.83
C VAL A 169 1.27 -2.54 15.91
N ALA A 170 2.12 -3.55 15.76
CA ALA A 170 3.23 -3.79 16.67
C ALA A 170 4.50 -4.11 15.89
N SER A 171 5.62 -3.49 16.25
CA SER A 171 6.91 -3.74 15.60
C SER A 171 8.02 -3.94 16.63
N LYS A 172 8.95 -4.84 16.33
CA LYS A 172 10.07 -5.19 17.19
C LYS A 172 11.35 -5.44 16.40
N ASN A 173 12.44 -4.86 16.86
CA ASN A 173 13.76 -5.21 16.39
C ASN A 173 14.26 -6.45 17.14
N ILE A 174 14.55 -7.51 16.41
CA ILE A 174 15.10 -8.77 16.93
C ILE A 174 16.43 -9.01 16.22
N ARG A 175 17.53 -8.68 16.89
CA ARG A 175 18.88 -8.64 16.27
C ARG A 175 18.87 -7.70 15.05
N LYS A 176 19.14 -8.25 13.85
CA LYS A 176 19.11 -7.52 12.58
C LYS A 176 17.74 -7.51 11.90
N PHE A 177 16.79 -8.31 12.39
CA PHE A 177 15.43 -8.32 11.82
C PHE A 177 14.59 -7.25 12.47
N ARG A 178 13.81 -6.53 11.65
CA ARG A 178 12.63 -5.81 12.12
C ARG A 178 11.41 -6.62 11.75
N VAL A 179 10.67 -7.05 12.76
CA VAL A 179 9.44 -7.85 12.63
C VAL A 179 8.25 -6.96 12.97
N THR A 180 7.23 -7.02 12.15
CA THR A 180 6.02 -6.22 12.31
C THR A 180 4.78 -7.09 12.17
N GLY A 181 3.81 -6.87 13.03
CA GLY A 181 2.51 -7.51 13.00
C GLY A 181 1.37 -6.50 13.01
N ASN A 182 0.37 -6.74 12.16
CA ASN A 182 -0.88 -5.99 12.11
C ASN A 182 -2.05 -6.93 12.35
N LEU A 183 -2.98 -6.52 13.18
CA LEU A 183 -4.22 -7.25 13.41
C LEU A 183 -5.37 -6.26 13.60
N GLY A 184 -6.47 -6.44 12.88
CA GLY A 184 -7.53 -5.47 12.91
C GLY A 184 -8.86 -5.97 12.39
N LEU A 185 -9.82 -5.05 12.34
CA LEU A 185 -11.16 -5.27 11.83
C LEU A 185 -11.43 -4.29 10.69
N GLY A 186 -12.07 -4.79 9.64
CA GLY A 186 -12.60 -3.98 8.56
C GLY A 186 -14.11 -4.16 8.46
N ILE A 187 -14.84 -3.07 8.41
CA ILE A 187 -16.28 -3.05 8.16
C ILE A 187 -16.46 -2.80 6.68
N PHE A 188 -16.83 -3.84 5.94
CA PHE A 188 -16.93 -3.80 4.48
C PHE A 188 -18.38 -3.83 4.04
N THR A 189 -18.77 -2.87 3.22
CA THR A 189 -20.10 -2.81 2.62
C THR A 189 -20.22 -3.85 1.52
N ALA A 190 -21.33 -4.61 1.53
CA ALA A 190 -21.61 -5.61 0.49
C ALA A 190 -21.98 -4.93 -0.83
N PRO A 191 -21.26 -5.19 -1.93
CA PRO A 191 -21.46 -4.48 -3.18
C PRO A 191 -22.74 -4.87 -3.93
N THR A 192 -23.37 -5.99 -3.57
CA THR A 192 -24.56 -6.52 -4.25
C THR A 192 -25.80 -6.61 -3.36
N GLU A 193 -25.68 -6.22 -2.08
CA GLU A 193 -26.79 -6.30 -1.11
C GLU A 193 -26.94 -4.95 -0.40
N LEU A 194 -28.08 -4.29 -0.58
CA LEU A 194 -28.36 -3.01 0.07
C LEU A 194 -28.37 -3.15 1.59
N PHE A 195 -27.77 -2.16 2.28
CA PHE A 195 -27.69 -2.08 3.75
C PHE A 195 -27.05 -3.29 4.42
N SER A 196 -26.22 -4.03 3.70
CA SER A 196 -25.49 -5.17 4.23
C SER A 196 -24.01 -4.88 4.33
N GLN A 197 -23.41 -5.37 5.42
CA GLN A 197 -21.97 -5.25 5.69
C GLN A 197 -21.41 -6.54 6.29
N ASN A 198 -20.10 -6.72 6.17
CA ASN A 198 -19.37 -7.80 6.83
C ASN A 198 -18.20 -7.24 7.62
N ASP A 199 -18.05 -7.75 8.82
CA ASP A 199 -16.85 -7.54 9.61
C ASP A 199 -15.81 -8.58 9.20
N MET A 200 -14.65 -8.11 8.77
CA MET A 200 -13.57 -8.95 8.30
C MET A 200 -12.34 -8.76 9.19
N LEU A 201 -11.66 -9.86 9.49
CA LEU A 201 -10.36 -9.81 10.14
C LEU A 201 -9.33 -9.34 9.11
N LEU A 202 -8.58 -8.28 9.46
CA LEU A 202 -7.42 -7.82 8.72
C LEU A 202 -6.15 -8.31 9.41
N TYR A 203 -5.21 -8.84 8.65
CA TYR A 203 -3.96 -9.35 9.19
C TYR A 203 -2.77 -8.99 8.30
N GLY A 204 -1.63 -8.82 8.93
CA GLY A 204 -0.35 -8.63 8.27
C GLY A 204 0.79 -9.08 9.19
N PHE A 205 1.78 -9.72 8.61
CA PHE A 205 3.02 -10.04 9.27
C PHE A 205 4.17 -9.84 8.31
N SER A 206 5.16 -9.06 8.70
CA SER A 206 6.32 -8.78 7.86
C SER A 206 7.62 -8.87 8.64
N ALA A 207 8.69 -9.12 7.90
CA ALA A 207 10.05 -9.05 8.39
C ALA A 207 10.93 -8.35 7.36
N THR A 208 11.84 -7.50 7.86
CA THR A 208 12.87 -6.87 7.04
C THR A 208 14.25 -7.20 7.59
N TYR A 209 15.23 -7.34 6.70
CA TYR A 209 16.60 -7.67 7.04
C TYR A 209 17.58 -6.81 6.23
N PRO A 210 18.32 -5.86 6.84
CA PRO A 210 19.32 -5.07 6.14
C PRO A 210 20.54 -5.95 5.85
N ILE A 211 20.87 -6.13 4.56
CA ILE A 211 22.10 -6.79 4.11
C ILE A 211 23.27 -5.83 4.30
N ASN A 212 23.08 -4.57 3.90
CA ASN A 212 24.03 -3.47 4.03
C ASN A 212 23.26 -2.13 4.08
N ASP A 213 23.97 -1.00 4.10
CA ASP A 213 23.38 0.34 4.20
C ASP A 213 22.49 0.74 3.01
N ARG A 214 22.59 0.02 1.90
CA ARG A 214 21.83 0.31 0.67
C ARG A 214 20.73 -0.70 0.38
N VAL A 215 20.88 -1.95 0.82
CA VAL A 215 19.97 -3.06 0.44
C VAL A 215 19.36 -3.69 1.67
N THR A 216 18.03 -3.74 1.70
CA THR A 216 17.24 -4.40 2.73
C THR A 216 16.33 -5.43 2.06
N LEU A 217 16.41 -6.70 2.48
CA LEU A 217 15.42 -7.72 2.11
C LEU A 217 14.14 -7.50 2.88
N VAL A 218 13.03 -7.80 2.24
CA VAL A 218 11.69 -7.66 2.83
C VAL A 218 10.85 -8.89 2.47
N GLY A 219 10.00 -9.29 3.42
CA GLY A 219 9.03 -10.35 3.20
C GLY A 219 7.80 -10.13 4.05
N GLU A 220 6.63 -10.48 3.52
CA GLU A 220 5.37 -10.39 4.27
C GLU A 220 4.34 -11.41 3.82
N ILE A 221 3.39 -11.64 4.70
CA ILE A 221 2.08 -12.18 4.42
C ILE A 221 1.03 -11.18 4.92
N ASN A 222 0.03 -10.89 4.12
CA ASN A 222 -1.05 -9.99 4.49
C ASN A 222 -2.37 -10.43 3.85
N GLY A 223 -3.47 -9.92 4.39
CA GLY A 223 -4.78 -10.19 3.81
C GLY A 223 -5.94 -9.82 4.71
N ARG A 224 -7.10 -10.24 4.23
CA ARG A 224 -8.38 -10.14 4.95
C ARG A 224 -9.04 -11.52 5.01
N TYR A 225 -9.64 -11.82 6.14
CA TYR A 225 -10.33 -13.09 6.37
C TYR A 225 -11.79 -12.82 6.76
N ASN A 226 -12.70 -13.38 5.96
CA ASN A 226 -14.13 -13.37 6.26
C ASN A 226 -14.47 -14.60 7.07
N THR A 227 -14.99 -14.39 8.28
CA THR A 227 -15.35 -15.48 9.21
C THR A 227 -16.66 -16.17 8.86
N ARG A 228 -17.46 -15.62 7.95
CA ARG A 228 -18.74 -16.21 7.54
C ARG A 228 -18.49 -17.42 6.62
N LYS A 229 -19.23 -18.51 6.84
CA LYS A 229 -19.14 -19.71 5.99
C LYS A 229 -19.53 -19.43 4.53
N ARG A 230 -20.42 -18.46 4.29
CA ARG A 230 -20.81 -17.97 2.96
C ARG A 230 -20.57 -16.48 2.94
N ALA A 231 -19.42 -16.10 2.40
CA ALA A 231 -19.12 -14.71 2.14
C ALA A 231 -20.02 -14.16 1.03
N GLN A 232 -20.46 -12.93 1.17
CA GLN A 232 -21.13 -12.19 0.09
C GLN A 232 -20.13 -11.92 -1.03
N LEU A 233 -20.62 -11.80 -2.27
CA LEU A 233 -19.77 -11.52 -3.43
C LEU A 233 -19.00 -10.20 -3.25
N GLY A 234 -17.70 -10.24 -3.49
CA GLY A 234 -16.77 -9.12 -3.29
C GLY A 234 -16.20 -9.03 -1.88
N LEU A 235 -16.71 -9.80 -0.91
CA LEU A 235 -16.26 -9.85 0.48
C LEU A 235 -15.62 -11.18 0.84
N GLU A 236 -15.09 -11.89 -0.12
CA GLU A 236 -14.34 -13.12 0.10
C GLU A 236 -13.02 -12.84 0.81
N SER A 237 -12.52 -13.88 1.49
CA SER A 237 -11.16 -13.86 2.02
C SER A 237 -10.17 -13.72 0.87
N ASP A 238 -9.19 -12.84 1.04
CA ASP A 238 -8.10 -12.58 0.10
C ASP A 238 -6.80 -12.43 0.89
N GLY A 239 -5.70 -12.92 0.34
CA GLY A 239 -4.39 -12.81 1.00
C GLY A 239 -3.26 -13.05 0.02
N GLU A 240 -2.13 -12.44 0.29
CA GLU A 240 -0.93 -12.54 -0.52
C GLU A 240 0.32 -12.63 0.33
N ALA A 241 1.35 -13.24 -0.24
CA ALA A 241 2.71 -13.18 0.25
C ALA A 241 3.56 -12.37 -0.72
N ARG A 242 4.47 -11.58 -0.16
CA ARG A 242 5.45 -10.77 -0.91
C ARG A 242 6.85 -11.07 -0.42
N PHE A 243 7.79 -11.11 -1.35
CA PHE A 243 9.21 -11.20 -1.05
C PHE A 243 9.99 -10.34 -2.03
N GLY A 244 10.91 -9.53 -1.51
CA GLY A 244 11.61 -8.56 -2.34
C GLY A 244 12.75 -7.84 -1.64
N ALA A 245 13.13 -6.71 -2.23
CA ALA A 245 14.20 -5.87 -1.70
C ALA A 245 13.86 -4.38 -1.84
N ARG A 246 14.41 -3.59 -0.93
CA ARG A 246 14.52 -2.14 -0.98
C ARG A 246 15.95 -1.75 -1.26
N ILE A 247 16.16 -0.76 -2.13
CA ILE A 247 17.48 -0.34 -2.59
C ILE A 247 17.56 1.19 -2.50
N LYS A 248 18.45 1.71 -1.64
CA LYS A 248 18.73 3.15 -1.56
C LYS A 248 19.67 3.55 -2.69
N ALA A 249 19.19 4.37 -3.61
CA ALA A 249 19.99 4.90 -4.70
C ALA A 249 19.51 6.29 -5.13
N SER A 250 20.46 7.20 -5.41
CA SER A 250 20.19 8.56 -5.93
C SER A 250 19.19 9.38 -5.11
N GLY A 251 19.23 9.27 -3.77
CA GLY A 251 18.33 10.00 -2.86
C GLY A 251 16.89 9.47 -2.84
N LEU A 252 16.63 8.37 -3.54
CA LEU A 252 15.35 7.66 -3.57
C LEU A 252 15.51 6.27 -2.99
N LEU A 253 14.40 5.71 -2.58
CA LEU A 253 14.33 4.31 -2.22
C LEU A 253 13.53 3.57 -3.28
N TRP A 254 14.17 2.66 -3.96
CA TRP A 254 13.59 1.78 -4.96
C TRP A 254 13.16 0.48 -4.31
N ASP A 255 12.08 -0.09 -4.78
CA ASP A 255 11.61 -1.40 -4.33
C ASP A 255 11.26 -2.32 -5.49
N VAL A 256 11.46 -3.61 -5.27
CA VAL A 256 11.04 -4.67 -6.17
C VAL A 256 10.61 -5.88 -5.35
N SER A 257 9.49 -6.50 -5.70
CA SER A 257 9.05 -7.74 -5.06
C SER A 257 8.29 -8.67 -6.00
N GLY A 258 8.41 -9.97 -5.74
CA GLY A 258 7.51 -10.98 -6.24
C GLY A 258 6.30 -11.14 -5.31
N LEU A 259 5.15 -11.46 -5.88
CA LEU A 259 3.89 -11.66 -5.19
C LEU A 259 3.32 -13.04 -5.51
N THR A 260 2.66 -13.66 -4.53
CA THR A 260 1.86 -14.87 -4.73
C THR A 260 0.63 -14.85 -3.86
N GLY A 261 -0.48 -15.34 -4.36
CA GLY A 261 -1.72 -15.45 -3.59
C GLY A 261 -1.71 -16.62 -2.62
N LEU A 262 -2.38 -16.44 -1.50
CA LEU A 262 -2.47 -17.45 -0.42
C LEU A 262 -3.77 -18.27 -0.48
N ASN A 263 -4.74 -17.86 -1.29
CA ASN A 263 -6.01 -18.55 -1.43
C ASN A 263 -6.60 -18.43 -2.84
N LYS A 264 -7.72 -19.11 -3.09
CA LYS A 264 -8.35 -19.21 -4.43
C LYS A 264 -8.87 -17.89 -5.01
N ASN A 265 -9.13 -16.89 -4.16
CA ASN A 265 -9.67 -15.58 -4.58
C ASN A 265 -8.55 -14.56 -4.80
N SER A 266 -7.35 -14.90 -4.37
CA SER A 266 -6.15 -14.07 -4.52
C SER A 266 -5.62 -14.12 -5.96
N ILE A 267 -4.62 -13.31 -6.23
CA ILE A 267 -3.80 -13.41 -7.45
C ILE A 267 -3.13 -14.79 -7.52
N LYS A 268 -2.69 -15.21 -8.70
CA LYS A 268 -1.81 -16.38 -8.80
C LYS A 268 -0.37 -16.02 -8.48
N SER A 269 0.16 -15.01 -9.16
CA SER A 269 1.51 -14.49 -9.00
C SER A 269 1.59 -13.07 -9.52
N GLY A 270 2.69 -12.38 -9.25
CA GLY A 270 2.89 -11.03 -9.74
C GLY A 270 4.26 -10.47 -9.42
N LEU A 271 4.50 -9.28 -9.94
CA LEU A 271 5.66 -8.45 -9.65
C LEU A 271 5.20 -7.06 -9.24
N SER A 272 5.90 -6.46 -8.29
CA SER A 272 5.71 -5.08 -7.86
C SER A 272 7.02 -4.33 -7.95
N PHE A 273 6.94 -3.09 -8.42
CA PHE A 273 8.05 -2.14 -8.50
C PHE A 273 7.59 -0.83 -7.91
N GLY A 274 8.49 -0.10 -7.30
CA GLY A 274 8.15 1.20 -6.80
C GLY A 274 9.34 2.05 -6.41
N LEU A 275 9.02 3.26 -6.02
CA LEU A 275 9.95 4.21 -5.48
C LEU A 275 9.28 4.99 -4.35
N THR A 276 10.07 5.36 -3.36
CA THR A 276 9.67 6.25 -2.27
C THR A 276 10.58 7.47 -2.27
N TYR A 277 9.95 8.63 -2.17
CA TYR A 277 10.59 9.92 -1.93
C TYR A 277 10.28 10.39 -0.52
N GLU A 278 11.32 10.84 0.19
CA GLU A 278 11.20 11.47 1.50
C GLU A 278 11.57 12.94 1.40
N GLY A 279 10.71 13.81 1.90
CA GLY A 279 10.93 15.25 1.86
C GLY A 279 10.43 15.95 3.12
N GLN A 280 10.79 17.22 3.27
CA GLN A 280 10.28 18.09 4.33
C GLN A 280 9.39 19.16 3.70
N LEU A 281 8.15 19.30 4.20
CA LEU A 281 7.18 20.28 3.72
C LEU A 281 7.26 21.58 4.52
N PHE A 282 7.38 21.47 5.84
CA PHE A 282 7.47 22.62 6.74
C PHE A 282 8.30 22.27 7.98
N THR A 283 8.87 23.28 8.60
CA THR A 283 9.52 23.12 9.91
C THR A 283 8.47 23.31 11.00
N PRO A 284 8.25 22.31 11.87
CA PRO A 284 7.29 22.46 12.97
C PRO A 284 7.69 23.61 13.89
N ILE A 285 6.73 24.40 14.32
CA ILE A 285 6.95 25.45 15.31
C ILE A 285 7.18 24.74 16.65
N ASN A 286 8.41 24.73 17.11
CA ASN A 286 8.72 24.29 18.48
C ASN A 286 8.14 25.32 19.45
N LYS A 287 7.10 24.94 20.18
CA LYS A 287 6.60 25.69 21.35
C LYS A 287 7.27 25.18 22.61
#